data_26775dd3dadff34f70a15fa727ce9a9d
#
_entry.id   26775dd3dadff34f70a15fa727ce9a9d
#
_cell.length_a   1.000
_cell.length_b   1.000
_cell.length_c   1.000
_cell.angle_alpha   90.00
_cell.angle_beta   90.00
_cell.angle_gamma   90.00
#
_symmetry.space_group_name_H-M   'P 1'
#
loop_
_entity.id
_entity.type
_entity.pdbx_description
1 polymer ?
#
loop_
_entity_poly.entity_id
_entity_poly.type
_entity_poly.pdbx_seq_one_letter_code
_entity_poly.pdbx_strand_id
1 'polypeptide(L)'
;MATLGLKNVNMLTKEQYDTIAEPVKDELYAISGSGFGFPSGRYTDLTLGASGTQYTAPANGWFHIAKVPGSADTQVTMINTCVQGTSAQAGNFTMRAQASTNGMTIYLNLPVKKGDIAIVSYTATGNTDSFRFIYAEGE
;
A
#
# COMPACT_ATOMS: atom_id res chain seq x y z
N MET A 1 -33.71 2.31 -31.81
CA MET A 1 -32.69 2.27 -30.75
C MET A 1 -31.92 3.57 -30.76
N ALA A 2 -31.93 4.32 -29.66
CA ALA A 2 -31.17 5.55 -29.57
C ALA A 2 -29.68 5.25 -29.49
N THR A 3 -28.89 5.86 -30.37
CA THR A 3 -27.43 5.79 -30.29
C THR A 3 -26.94 6.79 -29.25
N LEU A 4 -26.26 6.32 -28.21
CA LEU A 4 -25.57 7.18 -27.27
C LEU A 4 -24.38 7.84 -27.95
N GLY A 5 -24.54 9.11 -28.33
CA GLY A 5 -23.42 9.94 -28.77
C GLY A 5 -22.66 10.45 -27.55
N LEU A 6 -21.49 9.86 -27.25
CA LEU A 6 -20.60 10.37 -26.22
C LEU A 6 -19.91 11.62 -26.74
N LYS A 7 -20.21 12.77 -26.13
CA LYS A 7 -19.52 14.03 -26.47
C LYS A 7 -18.20 14.19 -25.72
N ASN A 8 -18.20 13.88 -24.43
CA ASN A 8 -17.03 14.01 -23.56
C ASN A 8 -17.00 12.89 -22.51
N VAL A 9 -15.81 12.45 -22.15
CA VAL A 9 -15.58 11.55 -21.04
C VAL A 9 -14.68 12.25 -20.03
N ASN A 10 -15.22 12.50 -18.83
CA ASN A 10 -14.48 13.13 -17.75
C ASN A 10 -14.01 12.05 -16.76
N MET A 11 -12.71 11.91 -16.61
CA MET A 11 -12.12 11.01 -15.63
C MET A 11 -12.03 11.71 -14.28
N LEU A 12 -12.79 11.21 -13.30
CA LEU A 12 -12.88 11.79 -11.95
C LEU A 12 -12.62 10.74 -10.89
N THR A 13 -12.16 11.16 -9.73
CA THR A 13 -12.25 10.34 -8.53
C THR A 13 -13.71 10.33 -8.05
N LYS A 14 -14.08 9.36 -7.23
CA LYS A 14 -15.42 9.34 -6.64
C LYS A 14 -15.72 10.62 -5.84
N GLU A 15 -14.73 11.11 -5.07
CA GLU A 15 -14.86 12.34 -4.30
C GLU A 15 -15.11 13.55 -5.19
N GLN A 16 -14.39 13.65 -6.30
CA GLN A 16 -14.61 14.73 -7.28
C GLN A 16 -16.00 14.64 -7.90
N TYR A 17 -16.48 13.45 -8.25
CA TYR A 17 -17.81 13.24 -8.79
C TYR A 17 -18.89 13.62 -7.77
N ASP A 18 -18.75 13.22 -6.52
CA ASP A 18 -19.71 13.50 -5.44
C ASP A 18 -19.79 15.00 -5.11
N THR A 19 -18.80 15.80 -5.47
CA THR A 19 -18.81 17.28 -5.32
C THR A 19 -19.50 18.01 -6.45
N ILE A 20 -19.84 17.34 -7.56
CA ILE A 20 -20.56 17.97 -8.68
C ILE A 20 -22.01 18.15 -8.31
N ALA A 21 -22.44 19.42 -8.15
CA ALA A 21 -23.80 19.76 -7.75
C ALA A 21 -24.83 19.41 -8.85
N GLU A 22 -24.46 19.60 -10.13
CA GLU A 22 -25.32 19.31 -11.27
C GLU A 22 -24.49 18.68 -12.40
N PRO A 23 -24.43 17.33 -12.52
CA PRO A 23 -23.77 16.67 -13.63
C PRO A 23 -24.43 17.03 -14.97
N VAL A 24 -23.63 17.31 -15.99
CA VAL A 24 -24.16 17.63 -17.32
C VAL A 24 -24.78 16.38 -17.94
N LYS A 25 -26.02 16.49 -18.41
CA LYS A 25 -26.86 15.37 -18.84
C LYS A 25 -26.26 14.48 -19.92
N ASP A 26 -25.51 15.04 -20.84
CA ASP A 26 -24.99 14.32 -21.99
C ASP A 26 -23.49 13.97 -21.87
N GLU A 27 -22.93 14.11 -20.69
CA GLU A 27 -21.57 13.74 -20.39
C GLU A 27 -21.49 12.40 -19.65
N LEU A 28 -20.51 11.58 -20.01
CA LEU A 28 -20.17 10.37 -19.29
C LEU A 28 -19.07 10.69 -18.28
N TYR A 29 -19.32 10.37 -17.03
CA TYR A 29 -18.33 10.49 -15.96
C TYR A 29 -17.75 9.11 -15.65
N ALA A 30 -16.47 8.93 -15.96
CA ALA A 30 -15.75 7.76 -15.54
C ALA A 30 -15.11 8.02 -14.16
N ILE A 31 -15.52 7.28 -13.16
CA ILE A 31 -14.96 7.35 -11.82
C ILE A 31 -13.74 6.43 -11.80
N SER A 32 -12.56 7.02 -11.58
CA SER A 32 -11.36 6.22 -11.33
C SER A 32 -11.55 5.51 -10.00
N GLY A 33 -11.64 4.18 -10.04
CA GLY A 33 -11.75 3.39 -8.82
C GLY A 33 -10.52 3.55 -7.95
N SER A 34 -10.70 3.63 -6.65
CA SER A 34 -9.64 3.51 -5.66
C SER A 34 -9.15 2.07 -5.54
N GLY A 35 -9.04 1.35 -6.67
CA GLY A 35 -8.58 -0.02 -6.70
C GLY A 35 -7.07 -0.12 -6.58
N PHE A 36 -6.57 -1.29 -6.20
CA PHE A 36 -5.17 -1.61 -6.32
C PHE A 36 -4.75 -1.50 -7.79
N GLY A 37 -4.17 -0.36 -8.14
CA GLY A 37 -3.49 -0.18 -9.40
C GLY A 37 -2.06 -0.73 -9.34
N PHE A 38 -1.31 -0.54 -10.41
CA PHE A 38 0.13 -0.79 -10.39
C PHE A 38 0.84 0.22 -9.49
N PRO A 39 2.04 -0.11 -8.96
CA PRO A 39 2.86 0.85 -8.25
C PRO A 39 3.18 2.05 -9.15
N SER A 40 2.97 3.24 -8.63
CA SER A 40 3.45 4.46 -9.29
C SER A 40 4.96 4.61 -9.08
N GLY A 41 5.60 5.49 -9.85
CA GLY A 41 6.99 5.86 -9.59
C GLY A 41 7.19 6.69 -8.32
N ARG A 42 6.12 7.05 -7.60
CA ARG A 42 6.15 7.89 -6.41
C ARG A 42 6.30 7.05 -5.14
N TYR A 43 7.21 7.44 -4.28
CA TYR A 43 7.40 6.82 -2.98
C TYR A 43 7.80 7.85 -1.91
N THR A 44 7.69 7.46 -0.65
CA THR A 44 8.19 8.20 0.51
C THR A 44 9.08 7.28 1.32
N ASP A 45 10.32 7.69 1.59
CA ASP A 45 11.20 6.95 2.47
C ASP A 45 10.73 7.10 3.92
N LEU A 46 10.77 6.00 4.63
CA LEU A 46 10.33 5.89 6.02
C LEU A 46 11.48 5.41 6.89
N THR A 47 11.43 5.78 8.17
CA THR A 47 12.33 5.21 9.16
C THR A 47 11.76 3.92 9.73
N LEU A 48 12.51 2.83 9.63
CA LEU A 48 12.13 1.57 10.27
C LEU A 48 12.34 1.70 11.78
N GLY A 49 11.25 1.60 12.54
CA GLY A 49 11.26 1.60 14.01
C GLY A 49 11.65 0.24 14.58
N ALA A 50 11.51 0.11 15.90
CA ALA A 50 11.70 -1.17 16.59
C ALA A 50 10.77 -2.25 16.06
N SER A 51 11.16 -3.52 16.24
CA SER A 51 10.30 -4.66 15.85
C SER A 51 8.92 -4.55 16.50
N GLY A 52 7.87 -4.69 15.71
CA GLY A 52 6.48 -4.50 16.15
C GLY A 52 5.93 -3.08 15.96
N THR A 53 6.71 -2.16 15.42
CA THR A 53 6.22 -0.80 15.14
C THR A 53 5.07 -0.84 14.13
N GLN A 54 4.08 0.02 14.39
CA GLN A 54 2.89 0.19 13.56
C GLN A 54 3.05 1.41 12.65
N TYR A 55 2.60 1.27 11.41
CA TYR A 55 2.62 2.33 10.40
C TYR A 55 1.25 2.46 9.78
N THR A 56 0.70 3.66 9.77
CA THR A 56 -0.58 3.93 9.08
C THR A 56 -0.31 4.25 7.62
N ALA A 57 -1.02 3.59 6.73
CA ALA A 57 -0.92 3.82 5.29
C ALA A 57 -1.49 5.21 4.93
N PRO A 58 -0.70 6.10 4.33
CA PRO A 58 -1.15 7.45 3.98
C PRO A 58 -2.08 7.47 2.76
N ALA A 59 -2.02 6.42 1.94
CA ALA A 59 -2.76 6.26 0.69
C ALA A 59 -2.91 4.77 0.36
N ASN A 60 -3.54 4.43 -0.76
CA ASN A 60 -3.44 3.08 -1.29
C ASN A 60 -2.05 2.84 -1.86
N GLY A 61 -1.48 1.67 -1.62
CA GLY A 61 -0.13 1.36 -2.07
C GLY A 61 0.51 0.19 -1.35
N TRP A 62 1.81 0.28 -1.16
CA TRP A 62 2.61 -0.80 -0.54
C TRP A 62 3.61 -0.25 0.46
N PHE A 63 3.73 -0.90 1.62
CA PHE A 63 4.94 -0.79 2.42
C PHE A 63 5.99 -1.74 1.86
N HIS A 64 7.11 -1.18 1.45
CA HIS A 64 8.26 -1.91 0.92
C HIS A 64 9.38 -1.91 1.94
N ILE A 65 9.96 -3.08 2.19
CA ILE A 65 11.18 -3.22 2.98
C ILE A 65 12.22 -4.02 2.19
N ALA A 66 13.45 -3.50 2.17
CA ALA A 66 14.64 -4.25 1.82
C ALA A 66 15.54 -4.26 3.05
N LYS A 67 15.76 -5.43 3.62
CA LYS A 67 16.55 -5.58 4.84
C LYS A 67 17.68 -6.58 4.64
N VAL A 68 18.89 -6.12 4.87
CA VAL A 68 20.06 -6.99 4.96
C VAL A 68 20.11 -7.59 6.36
N PRO A 69 19.99 -8.91 6.50
CA PRO A 69 20.08 -9.56 7.80
C PRO A 69 21.48 -9.45 8.40
N GLY A 70 21.53 -9.21 9.71
CA GLY A 70 22.79 -9.25 10.46
C GLY A 70 23.23 -10.67 10.86
N SER A 71 22.38 -11.67 10.63
CA SER A 71 22.65 -13.10 10.92
C SER A 71 21.78 -13.99 10.04
N ALA A 72 22.20 -15.27 9.91
CA ALA A 72 21.31 -16.30 9.37
C ALA A 72 20.04 -16.42 10.25
N ASP A 73 18.97 -16.90 9.66
CA ASP A 73 17.65 -17.05 10.30
C ASP A 73 16.93 -15.75 10.70
N THR A 74 17.40 -14.61 10.21
CA THR A 74 16.66 -13.36 10.36
C THR A 74 15.33 -13.48 9.63
N GLN A 75 14.25 -13.19 10.35
CA GLN A 75 12.91 -13.15 9.80
C GLN A 75 12.42 -11.71 9.74
N VAL A 76 11.68 -11.39 8.69
CA VAL A 76 10.87 -10.18 8.60
C VAL A 76 9.43 -10.59 8.36
N THR A 77 8.53 -10.04 9.14
CA THR A 77 7.08 -10.24 9.00
C THR A 77 6.41 -8.89 8.89
N MET A 78 5.58 -8.73 7.89
CA MET A 78 4.74 -7.55 7.71
C MET A 78 3.28 -7.99 7.72
N ILE A 79 2.47 -7.36 8.55
CA ILE A 79 1.05 -7.67 8.73
C ILE A 79 0.24 -6.43 8.42
N ASN A 80 -0.65 -6.51 7.43
CA ASN A 80 -1.71 -5.53 7.27
C ASN A 80 -2.91 -5.97 8.09
N THR A 81 -3.32 -5.18 9.06
CA THR A 81 -4.46 -5.51 9.92
C THR A 81 -5.80 -5.40 9.19
N CYS A 82 -5.83 -4.80 7.99
CA CYS A 82 -7.02 -4.55 7.18
C CYS A 82 -8.16 -3.80 7.90
N VAL A 83 -7.88 -3.38 9.14
CA VAL A 83 -8.83 -2.62 9.97
C VAL A 83 -8.05 -1.57 10.74
N GLN A 84 -8.51 -0.34 10.68
CA GLN A 84 -7.86 0.77 11.36
C GLN A 84 -7.84 0.56 12.87
N GLY A 85 -6.66 0.59 13.45
CA GLY A 85 -6.48 0.65 14.91
C GLY A 85 -6.64 -0.65 15.68
N THR A 86 -6.79 -1.80 15.02
CA THR A 86 -6.86 -3.09 15.71
C THR A 86 -5.59 -3.90 15.56
N SER A 87 -5.20 -4.59 16.62
CA SER A 87 -4.16 -5.61 16.55
C SER A 87 -4.61 -6.77 15.66
N ALA A 88 -3.65 -7.54 15.17
CA ALA A 88 -3.86 -8.67 14.27
C ALA A 88 -5.13 -9.48 14.58
N GLN A 89 -6.10 -9.40 13.68
CA GLN A 89 -7.37 -10.11 13.77
C GLN A 89 -7.52 -11.09 12.59
N ALA A 90 -8.49 -11.97 12.67
CA ALA A 90 -8.82 -12.85 11.55
C ALA A 90 -9.14 -12.01 10.29
N GLY A 91 -8.51 -12.33 9.17
CA GLY A 91 -8.61 -11.55 7.93
C GLY A 91 -7.39 -10.68 7.63
N ASN A 92 -6.38 -10.70 8.48
CA ASN A 92 -5.13 -9.97 8.22
C ASN A 92 -4.39 -10.55 7.00
N PHE A 93 -3.78 -9.65 6.27
CA PHE A 93 -2.84 -10.04 5.23
C PHE A 93 -1.41 -10.03 5.78
N THR A 94 -0.77 -11.19 5.76
CA THR A 94 0.58 -11.36 6.32
C THR A 94 1.57 -11.77 5.25
N MET A 95 2.69 -11.09 5.19
CA MET A 95 3.86 -11.48 4.40
C MET A 95 5.03 -11.76 5.34
N ARG A 96 5.74 -12.84 5.07
CA ARG A 96 6.90 -13.27 5.86
C ARG A 96 8.00 -13.77 4.96
N ALA A 97 9.21 -13.37 5.25
CA ALA A 97 10.41 -13.93 4.65
C ALA A 97 11.48 -14.18 5.71
N GLN A 98 12.32 -15.15 5.44
CA GLN A 98 13.45 -15.54 6.29
C GLN A 98 14.69 -15.67 5.43
N ALA A 99 15.79 -15.10 5.89
CA ALA A 99 17.09 -15.30 5.27
C ALA A 99 17.72 -16.59 5.81
N SER A 100 18.12 -17.48 4.92
CA SER A 100 18.83 -18.71 5.27
C SER A 100 20.34 -18.51 5.44
N THR A 101 20.85 -17.40 4.91
CA THR A 101 22.29 -17.06 4.96
C THR A 101 22.48 -15.61 5.34
N ASN A 102 23.59 -15.34 6.04
CA ASN A 102 24.00 -13.96 6.32
C ASN A 102 24.28 -13.20 5.03
N GLY A 103 23.80 -11.97 4.96
CA GLY A 103 24.00 -11.08 3.79
C GLY A 103 22.97 -11.24 2.68
N MET A 104 22.02 -12.20 2.77
CA MET A 104 20.94 -12.31 1.78
C MET A 104 19.85 -11.28 2.08
N THR A 105 19.67 -10.31 1.19
CA THR A 105 18.66 -9.28 1.36
C THR A 105 17.23 -9.85 1.28
N ILE A 106 16.42 -9.51 2.26
CA ILE A 106 14.99 -9.83 2.29
C ILE A 106 14.23 -8.66 1.66
N TYR A 107 13.38 -8.97 0.67
CA TYR A 107 12.46 -8.03 0.04
C TYR A 107 11.02 -8.41 0.33
N LEU A 108 10.24 -7.50 0.89
CA LEU A 108 8.79 -7.66 1.07
C LEU A 108 8.05 -6.41 0.59
N ASN A 109 6.88 -6.63 0.01
CA ASN A 109 5.96 -5.59 -0.44
C ASN A 109 4.56 -5.89 0.09
N LEU A 110 4.14 -5.22 1.16
CA LEU A 110 2.85 -5.42 1.80
C LEU A 110 1.80 -4.48 1.18
N PRO A 111 0.79 -5.00 0.49
CA PRO A 111 -0.29 -4.17 -0.03
C PRO A 111 -1.18 -3.65 1.10
N VAL A 112 -1.55 -2.38 1.02
CA VAL A 112 -2.40 -1.70 2.01
C VAL A 112 -3.34 -0.70 1.34
N LYS A 113 -4.49 -0.46 1.97
CA LYS A 113 -5.38 0.64 1.65
C LYS A 113 -5.07 1.84 2.54
N LYS A 114 -5.45 3.01 2.10
CA LYS A 114 -5.38 4.22 2.92
C LYS A 114 -6.02 4.01 4.29
N GLY A 115 -5.27 4.32 5.33
CA GLY A 115 -5.71 4.18 6.72
C GLY A 115 -5.50 2.79 7.34
N ASP A 116 -5.14 1.77 6.56
CA ASP A 116 -4.73 0.47 7.11
C ASP A 116 -3.50 0.62 7.99
N ILE A 117 -3.38 -0.24 8.98
CA ILE A 117 -2.20 -0.31 9.84
C ILE A 117 -1.35 -1.50 9.45
N ALA A 118 -0.11 -1.23 9.09
CA ALA A 118 0.92 -2.23 8.87
C ALA A 118 1.76 -2.40 10.13
N ILE A 119 1.99 -3.64 10.55
CA ILE A 119 2.89 -3.99 11.65
C ILE A 119 4.12 -4.63 11.04
N VAL A 120 5.30 -4.08 11.33
CA VAL A 120 6.57 -4.61 10.85
C VAL A 120 7.36 -5.19 11.99
N SER A 121 7.61 -6.49 11.94
CA SER A 121 8.34 -7.24 12.96
C SER A 121 9.56 -7.94 12.34
N TYR A 122 10.64 -8.01 13.11
CA TYR A 122 11.86 -8.69 12.69
C TYR A 122 12.59 -9.28 13.89
N THR A 123 13.32 -10.39 13.68
CA THR A 123 13.91 -11.17 14.78
C THR A 123 15.35 -10.81 15.11
N ALA A 124 16.05 -10.12 14.21
CA ALA A 124 17.43 -9.71 14.42
C ALA A 124 17.68 -8.30 13.95
N THR A 125 18.62 -7.65 14.60
CA THR A 125 19.17 -6.38 14.11
C THR A 125 20.00 -6.63 12.88
N GLY A 126 19.93 -5.74 11.93
CA GLY A 126 20.73 -5.76 10.71
C GLY A 126 20.58 -4.42 10.02
N ASN A 127 21.35 -4.19 8.99
CA ASN A 127 21.17 -3.00 8.20
C ASN A 127 19.82 -3.05 7.48
N THR A 128 19.16 -1.93 7.40
CA THR A 128 17.98 -1.77 6.56
C THR A 128 18.41 -0.97 5.35
N ASP A 129 18.35 -1.58 4.16
CA ASP A 129 18.70 -0.88 2.92
C ASP A 129 17.65 0.17 2.59
N SER A 130 16.38 -0.21 2.71
CA SER A 130 15.30 0.73 2.52
C SER A 130 14.02 0.28 3.24
N PHE A 131 13.30 1.25 3.77
CA PHE A 131 11.91 1.09 4.19
C PHE A 131 11.14 2.28 3.65
N ARG A 132 10.11 2.03 2.87
CA ARG A 132 9.38 3.08 2.17
C ARG A 132 7.92 2.73 1.93
N PHE A 133 7.14 3.77 1.69
CA PHE A 133 5.79 3.64 1.19
C PHE A 133 5.77 3.95 -0.31
N ILE A 134 5.28 3.03 -1.13
CA ILE A 134 5.13 3.18 -2.57
C ILE A 134 3.66 3.41 -2.86
N TYR A 135 3.33 4.51 -3.51
CA TYR A 135 1.96 4.87 -3.84
C TYR A 135 1.45 4.04 -5.03
N ALA A 136 0.17 3.70 -5.01
CA ALA A 136 -0.51 3.16 -6.19
C ALA A 136 -0.67 4.25 -7.27
N GLU A 137 -0.86 3.84 -8.52
CA GLU A 137 -1.23 4.77 -9.58
C GLU A 137 -2.58 5.41 -9.27
N GLY A 138 -2.68 6.73 -9.48
CA GLY A 138 -3.89 7.49 -9.21
C GLY A 138 -4.02 8.04 -7.77
N GLU A 139 -3.00 7.83 -6.92
CA GLU A 139 -2.96 8.33 -5.53
C GLU A 139 -2.10 9.62 -5.40
#